data_77f356922c937a97c9ac35f4a44fc585
#
_entry.id   77f356922c937a97c9ac35f4a44fc585
#
_cell.length_a   1.000
_cell.length_b   1.000
_cell.length_c   1.000
_cell.angle_alpha   90.00
_cell.angle_beta   90.00
_cell.angle_gamma   90.00
#
_symmetry.space_group_name_H-M   'P 1'
#
loop_
_entity.id
_entity.type
_entity.pdbx_description
1 polymer ?
#
loop_
_entity_poly.entity_id
_entity_poly.type
_entity_poly.pdbx_seq_one_letter_code
_entity_poly.pdbx_strand_id
1 'polypeptide(L)'
;MYLKVLLLYFLSFNIYANSQIDDINNFLDSNRFSYEQVTENSSEVISGKLILDTLQIYLEIISPYKESYLISKNFITYNDIDFSQQRTFEYSKNDFPIISIISKKKISQDDNSLNILTLEDSVYVTDKITKKVFKISLIENETLVIQFKDNFDIGNSIFLNRLS
;
A
#
# COMPACT_ATOMS: atom_id res chain seq x y z
N MET A 1 41.87 10.04 -8.78
CA MET A 1 41.32 10.03 -7.38
C MET A 1 39.82 10.23 -7.37
N TYR A 2 39.24 11.15 -8.13
CA TYR A 2 37.83 11.47 -8.18
C TYR A 2 36.92 10.32 -8.68
N LEU A 3 37.36 9.49 -9.60
CA LEU A 3 36.58 8.39 -10.17
C LEU A 3 36.25 7.29 -9.12
N LYS A 4 37.16 7.00 -8.19
CA LYS A 4 36.93 6.02 -7.11
C LYS A 4 35.96 6.52 -6.05
N VAL A 5 35.94 7.82 -5.77
CA VAL A 5 34.98 8.45 -4.82
C VAL A 5 33.60 8.46 -5.45
N LEU A 6 33.49 8.73 -6.75
CA LEU A 6 32.19 8.70 -7.45
C LEU A 6 31.61 7.28 -7.47
N LEU A 7 32.43 6.26 -7.70
CA LEU A 7 32.00 4.85 -7.71
C LEU A 7 31.53 4.38 -6.32
N LEU A 8 32.18 4.83 -5.24
CA LEU A 8 31.77 4.55 -3.87
C LEU A 8 30.44 5.22 -3.53
N TYR A 9 30.18 6.44 -4.04
CA TYR A 9 28.91 7.13 -3.86
C TYR A 9 27.77 6.40 -4.57
N PHE A 10 27.98 5.91 -5.80
CA PHE A 10 26.98 5.12 -6.53
C PHE A 10 26.69 3.76 -5.88
N LEU A 11 27.70 3.10 -5.32
CA LEU A 11 27.54 1.84 -4.61
C LEU A 11 26.77 2.03 -3.29
N SER A 12 27.05 3.10 -2.54
CA SER A 12 26.33 3.38 -1.30
C SER A 12 24.86 3.73 -1.53
N PHE A 13 24.53 4.41 -2.63
CA PHE A 13 23.16 4.75 -2.99
C PHE A 13 22.33 3.51 -3.32
N ASN A 14 22.89 2.55 -4.04
CA ASN A 14 22.20 1.29 -4.36
C ASN A 14 21.97 0.40 -3.12
N ILE A 15 22.91 0.37 -2.18
CA ILE A 15 22.77 -0.41 -0.94
C ILE A 15 21.65 0.19 -0.07
N TYR A 16 21.57 1.51 0.02
CA TYR A 16 20.54 2.19 0.81
C TYR A 16 19.13 2.01 0.21
N ALA A 17 19.01 2.10 -1.11
CA ALA A 17 17.75 1.91 -1.83
C ALA A 17 17.17 0.50 -1.65
N ASN A 18 18.01 -0.53 -1.66
CA ASN A 18 17.57 -1.90 -1.43
C ASN A 18 17.13 -2.12 0.03
N SER A 19 17.80 -1.49 1.01
CA SER A 19 17.43 -1.60 2.42
C SER A 19 16.00 -1.12 2.70
N GLN A 20 15.57 0.02 2.13
CA GLN A 20 14.21 0.53 2.35
C GLN A 20 13.13 -0.38 1.77
N ILE A 21 13.35 -0.92 0.58
CA ILE A 21 12.42 -1.88 -0.04
C ILE A 21 12.34 -3.15 0.82
N ASP A 22 13.46 -3.64 1.33
CA ASP A 22 13.50 -4.81 2.18
C ASP A 22 12.78 -4.56 3.51
N ASP A 23 12.94 -3.40 4.13
CA ASP A 23 12.25 -3.03 5.37
C ASP A 23 10.73 -2.95 5.17
N ILE A 24 10.27 -2.37 4.05
CA ILE A 24 8.84 -2.34 3.69
C ILE A 24 8.32 -3.76 3.44
N ASN A 25 9.06 -4.58 2.71
CA ASN A 25 8.69 -5.96 2.44
C ASN A 25 8.61 -6.80 3.74
N ASN A 26 9.59 -6.65 4.63
CA ASN A 26 9.57 -7.27 5.96
C ASN A 26 8.37 -6.79 6.81
N PHE A 27 7.97 -5.52 6.66
CA PHE A 27 6.75 -5.02 7.30
C PHE A 27 5.52 -5.71 6.74
N LEU A 28 5.40 -5.84 5.43
CA LEU A 28 4.25 -6.46 4.75
C LEU A 28 4.16 -7.98 4.94
N ASP A 29 5.22 -8.65 5.42
CA ASP A 29 5.18 -10.08 5.78
C ASP A 29 4.23 -10.36 6.95
N SER A 30 3.91 -9.36 7.76
CA SER A 30 2.81 -9.47 8.72
C SER A 30 1.48 -9.68 7.99
N ASN A 31 0.58 -10.43 8.64
CA ASN A 31 -0.72 -10.74 8.05
C ASN A 31 -1.85 -9.83 8.55
N ARG A 32 -1.62 -9.07 9.64
CA ARG A 32 -2.67 -8.31 10.32
C ARG A 32 -2.17 -6.92 10.65
N PHE A 33 -3.03 -5.94 10.31
CA PHE A 33 -2.74 -4.53 10.55
C PHE A 33 -3.98 -3.82 11.08
N SER A 34 -3.78 -2.82 11.95
CA SER A 34 -4.76 -1.75 12.06
C SER A 34 -4.70 -0.92 10.78
N TYR A 35 -5.82 -0.40 10.38
CA TYR A 35 -6.00 0.39 9.17
C TYR A 35 -6.60 1.73 9.53
N GLU A 36 -5.97 2.79 9.06
CA GLU A 36 -6.52 4.15 9.09
C GLU A 36 -6.35 4.79 7.71
N GLN A 37 -7.37 5.49 7.25
CA GLN A 37 -7.31 6.29 6.02
C GLN A 37 -7.77 7.71 6.31
N VAL A 38 -6.98 8.65 5.86
CA VAL A 38 -7.27 10.09 5.89
C VAL A 38 -7.32 10.59 4.47
N THR A 39 -8.39 11.32 4.14
CA THR A 39 -8.57 11.97 2.84
C THR A 39 -8.29 13.45 2.99
N GLU A 40 -7.56 14.04 2.04
CA GLU A 40 -7.26 15.48 2.01
C GLU A 40 -8.55 16.29 2.06
N ASN A 41 -8.54 17.34 2.89
CA ASN A 41 -9.70 18.21 3.12
C ASN A 41 -10.91 17.56 3.80
N SER A 42 -10.78 16.33 4.29
CA SER A 42 -11.79 15.67 5.12
C SER A 42 -11.34 15.67 6.59
N SER A 43 -12.29 15.92 7.49
CA SER A 43 -12.08 15.71 8.94
C SER A 43 -12.39 14.28 9.36
N GLU A 44 -12.91 13.46 8.46
CA GLU A 44 -13.30 12.09 8.74
C GLU A 44 -12.11 11.14 8.58
N VAL A 45 -11.90 10.31 9.59
CA VAL A 45 -10.89 9.25 9.57
C VAL A 45 -11.63 7.91 9.46
N ILE A 46 -11.33 7.16 8.40
CA ILE A 46 -11.81 5.79 8.25
C ILE A 46 -10.84 4.89 8.99
N SER A 47 -11.34 4.08 9.93
CA SER A 47 -10.49 3.17 10.69
C SER A 47 -11.05 1.75 10.72
N GLY A 48 -10.14 0.78 10.86
CA GLY A 48 -10.52 -0.62 10.82
C GLY A 48 -9.34 -1.58 10.96
N LYS A 49 -9.48 -2.73 10.33
CA LYS A 49 -8.47 -3.79 10.30
C LYS A 49 -8.26 -4.30 8.90
N LEU A 50 -7.01 -4.57 8.55
CA LEU A 50 -6.61 -5.17 7.30
C LEU A 50 -5.95 -6.53 7.58
N ILE A 51 -6.43 -7.57 6.93
CA ILE A 51 -5.85 -8.91 7.00
C ILE A 51 -5.41 -9.31 5.59
N LEU A 52 -4.14 -9.65 5.44
CA LEU A 52 -3.55 -10.11 4.20
C LEU A 52 -3.38 -11.62 4.26
N ASP A 53 -4.19 -12.35 3.53
CA ASP A 53 -3.99 -13.78 3.33
C ASP A 53 -3.41 -14.04 1.93
N THR A 54 -2.93 -15.27 1.69
CA THR A 54 -2.26 -15.66 0.44
C THR A 54 -3.13 -15.48 -0.80
N LEU A 55 -4.45 -15.64 -0.64
CA LEU A 55 -5.43 -15.63 -1.74
C LEU A 55 -6.43 -14.49 -1.65
N GLN A 56 -6.53 -13.84 -0.50
CA GLN A 56 -7.58 -12.86 -0.22
C GLN A 56 -7.06 -11.73 0.67
N ILE A 57 -7.69 -10.57 0.52
CA ILE A 57 -7.53 -9.44 1.44
C ILE A 57 -8.87 -9.24 2.12
N TYR A 58 -8.85 -9.19 3.44
CA TYR A 58 -10.02 -8.82 4.23
C TYR A 58 -9.79 -7.45 4.86
N LEU A 59 -10.67 -6.49 4.54
CA LEU A 59 -10.70 -5.16 5.12
C LEU A 59 -12.00 -5.01 5.89
N GLU A 60 -11.91 -4.76 7.19
CA GLU A 60 -13.02 -4.44 8.07
C GLU A 60 -12.92 -2.97 8.45
N ILE A 61 -13.93 -2.19 8.11
CA ILE A 61 -14.10 -0.81 8.56
C ILE A 61 -14.97 -0.82 9.81
N ILE A 62 -14.51 -0.14 10.86
CA ILE A 62 -15.16 -0.09 12.17
C ILE A 62 -15.77 1.31 12.39
N SER A 63 -15.13 2.33 11.84
CA SER A 63 -15.55 3.72 11.95
C SER A 63 -15.28 4.46 10.65
N PRO A 64 -16.15 5.37 10.19
CA PRO A 64 -17.41 5.82 10.83
C PRO A 64 -18.58 4.85 10.62
N TYR A 65 -18.52 3.96 9.64
CA TYR A 65 -19.55 2.98 9.29
C TYR A 65 -18.98 1.57 9.50
N LYS A 66 -19.85 0.59 9.78
CA LYS A 66 -19.44 -0.80 9.90
C LYS A 66 -19.61 -1.52 8.58
N GLU A 67 -18.50 -1.73 7.93
CA GLU A 67 -18.43 -2.37 6.61
C GLU A 67 -17.33 -3.43 6.56
N SER A 68 -17.46 -4.39 5.66
CA SER A 68 -16.36 -5.29 5.36
C SER A 68 -16.24 -5.58 3.89
N TYR A 69 -14.99 -5.78 3.47
CA TYR A 69 -14.62 -6.07 2.09
C TYR A 69 -13.78 -7.35 2.07
N LEU A 70 -14.26 -8.35 1.35
CA LEU A 70 -13.48 -9.53 1.02
C LEU A 70 -13.04 -9.43 -0.43
N ILE A 71 -11.76 -9.21 -0.64
CA ILE A 71 -11.17 -9.01 -1.96
C ILE A 71 -10.44 -10.27 -2.35
N SER A 72 -10.92 -10.94 -3.37
CA SER A 72 -10.33 -12.12 -4.00
C SER A 72 -9.71 -11.74 -5.36
N LYS A 73 -9.27 -12.71 -6.15
CA LYS A 73 -8.53 -12.44 -7.39
C LYS A 73 -9.26 -11.53 -8.38
N ASN A 74 -10.58 -11.69 -8.52
CA ASN A 74 -11.38 -10.97 -9.52
C ASN A 74 -12.68 -10.39 -8.96
N PHE A 75 -12.96 -10.60 -7.67
CA PHE A 75 -14.23 -10.23 -7.05
C PHE A 75 -13.99 -9.48 -5.75
N ILE A 76 -14.81 -8.49 -5.51
CA ILE A 76 -14.95 -7.85 -4.20
C ILE A 76 -16.34 -8.17 -3.68
N THR A 77 -16.41 -8.77 -2.50
CA THR A 77 -17.64 -8.91 -1.74
C THR A 77 -17.66 -7.83 -0.67
N TYR A 78 -18.59 -6.93 -0.78
CA TYR A 78 -18.87 -5.85 0.14
C TYR A 78 -20.04 -6.22 1.04
N ASN A 79 -19.89 -6.03 2.33
CA ASN A 79 -20.96 -6.16 3.31
C ASN A 79 -21.12 -4.83 4.05
N ASP A 80 -22.30 -4.27 3.98
CA ASP A 80 -22.76 -3.19 4.83
C ASP A 80 -23.42 -3.82 6.06
N ILE A 81 -22.73 -3.73 7.20
CA ILE A 81 -23.16 -4.40 8.42
C ILE A 81 -24.33 -3.65 9.05
N ASP A 82 -24.32 -2.32 8.97
CA ASP A 82 -25.35 -1.47 9.58
C ASP A 82 -26.70 -1.62 8.86
N PHE A 83 -26.69 -1.85 7.55
CA PHE A 83 -27.90 -2.06 6.75
C PHE A 83 -28.16 -3.52 6.37
N SER A 84 -27.32 -4.46 6.84
CA SER A 84 -27.43 -5.91 6.53
C SER A 84 -27.50 -6.19 5.01
N GLN A 85 -26.72 -5.46 4.22
CA GLN A 85 -26.66 -5.61 2.77
C GLN A 85 -25.33 -6.22 2.34
N GLN A 86 -25.42 -7.14 1.38
CA GLN A 86 -24.25 -7.74 0.75
C GLN A 86 -24.31 -7.58 -0.76
N ARG A 87 -23.18 -7.24 -1.34
CA ARG A 87 -23.01 -7.13 -2.81
C ARG A 87 -21.69 -7.74 -3.22
N THR A 88 -21.69 -8.43 -4.34
CA THR A 88 -20.45 -8.94 -4.97
C THR A 88 -20.36 -8.36 -6.37
N PHE A 89 -19.19 -7.84 -6.73
CA PHE A 89 -18.92 -7.28 -8.04
C PHE A 89 -17.55 -7.72 -8.55
N GLU A 90 -17.43 -7.84 -9.87
CA GLU A 90 -16.15 -8.07 -10.52
C GLU A 90 -15.33 -6.80 -10.52
N TYR A 91 -14.03 -6.94 -10.37
CA TYR A 91 -13.09 -5.83 -10.50
C TYR A 91 -11.86 -6.24 -11.31
N SER A 92 -11.25 -5.28 -11.97
CA SER A 92 -9.94 -5.41 -12.57
C SER A 92 -8.87 -4.93 -11.60
N LYS A 93 -7.71 -5.58 -11.59
CA LYS A 93 -6.55 -5.08 -10.80
C LYS A 93 -6.14 -3.66 -11.17
N ASN A 94 -6.48 -3.22 -12.37
CA ASN A 94 -6.22 -1.85 -12.84
C ASN A 94 -7.14 -0.81 -12.18
N ASP A 95 -8.31 -1.24 -11.67
CA ASP A 95 -9.24 -0.33 -11.00
C ASP A 95 -8.72 0.05 -9.60
N PHE A 96 -7.98 -0.87 -8.98
CA PHE A 96 -7.44 -0.71 -7.63
C PHE A 96 -5.95 -1.10 -7.57
N PRO A 97 -5.04 -0.32 -8.15
CA PRO A 97 -3.60 -0.65 -8.21
C PRO A 97 -2.97 -0.87 -6.84
N ILE A 98 -3.44 -0.16 -5.79
CA ILE A 98 -2.95 -0.32 -4.43
C ILE A 98 -3.20 -1.74 -3.89
N ILE A 99 -4.34 -2.35 -4.23
CA ILE A 99 -4.66 -3.73 -3.87
C ILE A 99 -3.64 -4.68 -4.51
N SER A 100 -3.26 -4.42 -5.76
CA SER A 100 -2.26 -5.23 -6.47
C SER A 100 -0.88 -5.17 -5.79
N ILE A 101 -0.50 -4.03 -5.24
CA ILE A 101 0.76 -3.84 -4.51
C ILE A 101 0.71 -4.57 -3.17
N ILE A 102 -0.33 -4.31 -2.37
CA ILE A 102 -0.48 -4.88 -1.02
C ILE A 102 -0.67 -6.39 -1.08
N SER A 103 -1.45 -6.91 -2.03
CA SER A 103 -1.73 -8.35 -2.16
C SER A 103 -0.49 -9.20 -2.45
N LYS A 104 0.50 -8.62 -3.12
CA LYS A 104 1.77 -9.31 -3.38
C LYS A 104 2.65 -9.41 -2.14
N LYS A 105 2.37 -8.64 -1.10
CA LYS A 105 3.22 -8.50 0.11
C LYS A 105 4.69 -8.20 -0.20
N LYS A 106 4.97 -7.80 -1.43
CA LYS A 106 6.33 -7.59 -1.90
C LYS A 106 6.38 -6.53 -2.99
N ILE A 107 7.19 -5.52 -2.75
CA ILE A 107 7.62 -4.56 -3.76
C ILE A 107 8.92 -5.09 -4.35
N SER A 108 8.97 -5.30 -5.66
CA SER A 108 10.17 -5.81 -6.32
C SER A 108 10.50 -4.99 -7.55
N GLN A 109 11.77 -4.65 -7.70
CA GLN A 109 12.30 -3.99 -8.90
C GLN A 109 12.18 -4.86 -10.16
N ASP A 110 12.08 -6.18 -9.98
CA ASP A 110 11.88 -7.14 -11.08
C ASP A 110 10.41 -7.20 -11.57
N ASP A 111 9.50 -6.49 -10.89
CA ASP A 111 8.10 -6.43 -11.33
C ASP A 111 7.95 -5.53 -12.55
N ASN A 112 7.82 -6.14 -13.71
CA ASN A 112 7.69 -5.43 -14.98
C ASN A 112 6.45 -4.52 -15.08
N SER A 113 5.47 -4.66 -14.20
CA SER A 113 4.27 -3.81 -14.15
C SER A 113 4.49 -2.51 -13.38
N LEU A 114 5.59 -2.40 -12.64
CA LEU A 114 5.89 -1.28 -11.77
C LEU A 114 7.15 -0.54 -12.21
N ASN A 115 7.19 0.76 -11.97
CA ASN A 115 8.43 1.54 -11.87
C ASN A 115 8.64 1.90 -10.40
N ILE A 116 9.83 1.64 -9.90
CA ILE A 116 10.17 1.88 -8.49
C ILE A 116 11.32 2.88 -8.43
N LEU A 117 11.15 3.92 -7.64
CA LEU A 117 12.16 4.93 -7.36
C LEU A 117 12.27 5.12 -5.86
N THR A 118 13.45 4.96 -5.31
CA THR A 118 13.73 5.23 -3.90
C THR A 118 14.36 6.60 -3.76
N LEU A 119 13.74 7.46 -2.97
CA LEU A 119 14.23 8.83 -2.68
C LEU A 119 14.12 9.07 -1.18
N GLU A 120 15.25 9.46 -0.55
CA GLU A 120 15.32 9.74 0.87
C GLU A 120 14.69 8.60 1.71
N ASP A 121 13.62 8.89 2.44
CA ASP A 121 12.93 7.94 3.33
C ASP A 121 11.68 7.31 2.70
N SER A 122 11.55 7.36 1.37
CA SER A 122 10.34 6.94 0.69
C SER A 122 10.62 6.15 -0.58
N VAL A 123 9.75 5.18 -0.85
CA VAL A 123 9.72 4.41 -2.09
C VAL A 123 8.52 4.85 -2.92
N TYR A 124 8.78 5.34 -4.12
CA TYR A 124 7.74 5.71 -5.07
C TYR A 124 7.48 4.54 -6.02
N VAL A 125 6.27 4.06 -6.02
CA VAL A 125 5.83 2.96 -6.88
C VAL A 125 4.84 3.51 -7.89
N THR A 126 5.19 3.45 -9.17
CA THR A 126 4.30 3.86 -10.26
C THR A 126 3.79 2.64 -11.00
N ASP A 127 2.48 2.45 -11.01
CA ASP A 127 1.84 1.45 -11.86
C ASP A 127 1.93 1.87 -13.33
N LYS A 128 2.52 1.03 -14.19
CA LYS A 128 2.79 1.38 -15.60
C LYS A 128 1.53 1.46 -16.45
N ILE A 129 0.45 0.80 -16.04
CA ILE A 129 -0.81 0.76 -16.79
C ILE A 129 -1.65 1.98 -16.43
N THR A 130 -1.96 2.15 -15.15
CA THR A 130 -2.84 3.21 -14.66
C THR A 130 -2.14 4.56 -14.48
N LYS A 131 -0.79 4.56 -14.50
CA LYS A 131 0.07 5.73 -14.23
C LYS A 131 -0.09 6.29 -12.82
N LYS A 132 -0.79 5.59 -11.93
CA LYS A 132 -0.91 6.00 -10.53
C LYS A 132 0.40 5.85 -9.79
N VAL A 133 0.69 6.84 -8.97
CA VAL A 133 1.91 6.89 -8.15
C VAL A 133 1.52 6.71 -6.68
N PHE A 134 2.21 5.82 -6.01
CA PHE A 134 2.10 5.58 -4.57
C PHE A 134 3.44 5.94 -3.92
N LYS A 135 3.40 6.83 -2.95
CA LYS A 135 4.54 7.11 -2.08
C LYS A 135 4.40 6.23 -0.84
N ILE A 136 5.37 5.37 -0.60
CA ILE A 136 5.36 4.41 0.50
C ILE A 136 6.53 4.75 1.43
N SER A 137 6.25 4.94 2.71
CA SER A 137 7.24 5.25 3.74
C SER A 137 7.02 4.35 4.95
N LEU A 138 8.09 3.96 5.61
CA LEU A 138 8.04 3.22 6.87
C LEU A 138 8.56 4.12 7.98
N ILE A 139 7.69 4.48 8.93
CA ILE A 139 8.02 5.37 10.05
C ILE A 139 8.39 4.51 11.25
N GLU A 140 9.60 4.72 11.78
CA GLU A 140 10.12 4.06 13.00
C GLU A 140 10.02 2.52 12.96
N ASN A 141 9.96 1.92 11.77
CA ASN A 141 9.70 0.49 11.53
C ASN A 141 8.36 -0.05 12.09
N GLU A 142 7.46 0.82 12.49
CA GLU A 142 6.19 0.47 13.13
C GLU A 142 4.96 0.81 12.30
N THR A 143 5.02 1.90 11.53
CA THR A 143 3.89 2.38 10.74
C THR A 143 4.25 2.47 9.27
N LEU A 144 3.55 1.72 8.42
CA LEU A 144 3.63 1.87 6.97
C LEU A 144 2.62 2.93 6.52
N VAL A 145 3.10 3.95 5.84
CA VAL A 145 2.29 5.03 5.29
C VAL A 145 2.27 4.91 3.77
N ILE A 146 1.08 4.88 3.18
CA ILE A 146 0.89 4.85 1.74
C ILE A 146 0.10 6.09 1.33
N GLN A 147 0.71 6.96 0.55
CA GLN A 147 0.10 8.19 0.05
C GLN A 147 -0.15 8.09 -1.46
N PHE A 148 -1.32 8.49 -1.89
CA PHE A 148 -1.70 8.48 -3.30
C PHE A 148 -2.80 9.50 -3.56
N LYS A 149 -3.01 9.83 -4.84
CA LYS A 149 -4.17 10.60 -5.29
C LYS A 149 -5.19 9.68 -5.94
N ASP A 150 -6.46 9.95 -5.67
CA ASP A 150 -7.56 9.22 -6.30
C ASP A 150 -7.83 9.72 -7.74
N ASN A 151 -8.93 9.27 -8.34
CA ASN A 151 -9.30 9.66 -9.71
C ASN A 151 -9.75 11.13 -9.84
N PHE A 152 -10.01 11.80 -8.72
CA PHE A 152 -10.41 13.21 -8.63
C PHE A 152 -9.25 14.11 -8.20
N ASP A 153 -8.01 13.59 -8.20
CA ASP A 153 -6.79 14.28 -7.75
C ASP A 153 -6.80 14.64 -6.24
N ILE A 154 -7.65 13.97 -5.47
CA ILE A 154 -7.75 14.15 -4.02
C ILE A 154 -6.71 13.25 -3.35
N GLY A 155 -5.91 13.83 -2.47
CA GLY A 155 -4.89 13.14 -1.72
C GLY A 155 -5.48 12.20 -0.66
N ASN A 156 -4.94 10.99 -0.58
CA ASN A 156 -5.29 9.99 0.42
C ASN A 156 -4.02 9.48 1.10
N SER A 157 -4.09 9.23 2.39
CA SER A 157 -3.04 8.61 3.18
C SER A 157 -3.60 7.42 3.94
N ILE A 158 -3.00 6.24 3.75
CA ILE A 158 -3.31 5.03 4.51
C ILE A 158 -2.18 4.78 5.50
N PHE A 159 -2.53 4.50 6.73
CA PHE A 159 -1.62 4.14 7.81
C PHE A 159 -1.91 2.71 8.25
N LEU A 160 -0.88 1.88 8.22
CA LEU A 160 -0.94 0.49 8.66
C LEU A 160 0.02 0.29 9.83
N ASN A 161 -0.48 -0.25 10.95
CA ASN A 161 0.34 -0.67 12.07
C ASN A 161 0.13 -2.17 12.28
N ARG A 162 1.21 -2.90 12.59
CA ARG A 162 1.11 -4.35 12.85
C ARG A 162 0.22 -4.61 14.07
N LEU A 163 -0.65 -5.60 13.94
CA LEU A 163 -1.39 -6.14 15.08
C LEU A 163 -0.67 -7.39 15.59
N SER A 164 -0.44 -7.41 16.89
CA SER A 164 0.10 -8.56 17.62
C SER A 164 -0.87 -9.75 17.65
#